data_8a57b9da548a84bdee3f6466d0397ef7
#
_entry.id   8a57b9da548a84bdee3f6466d0397ef7
#
_cell.length_a   1.000
_cell.length_b   1.000
_cell.length_c   1.000
_cell.angle_alpha   90.00
_cell.angle_beta   90.00
_cell.angle_gamma   90.00
#
_symmetry.space_group_name_H-M   'P 1'
#
loop_
_entity.id
_entity.type
_entity.pdbx_description
1 polymer ?
#
loop_
_entity_poly.entity_id
_entity_poly.type
_entity_poly.pdbx_seq_one_letter_code
_entity_poly.pdbx_strand_id
1 'polypeptide(L)' 'MILADKIIKERKRIGLSQEELAEKLDVSRQSVSKWEGAQSIPDIKRIIKMGEIFDV' A
#
# COMPACT_ATOMS: atom_id res chain seq x y z
N MET A 1 -9.76 11.95 3.92
CA MET A 1 -9.17 10.98 2.99
C MET A 1 -9.03 9.64 3.69
N ILE A 2 -9.54 8.57 3.09
CA ILE A 2 -9.43 7.23 3.67
C ILE A 2 -8.09 6.61 3.30
N LEU A 3 -7.66 5.63 4.09
CA LEU A 3 -6.38 4.96 3.90
C LEU A 3 -6.25 4.35 2.51
N ALA A 4 -7.32 3.74 2.00
CA ALA A 4 -7.30 3.12 0.67
C ALA A 4 -6.90 4.13 -0.42
N ASP A 5 -7.50 5.31 -0.38
CA ASP A 5 -7.20 6.38 -1.34
C ASP A 5 -5.76 6.84 -1.21
N LYS A 6 -5.26 6.93 0.01
CA LYS A 6 -3.88 7.35 0.28
C LYS A 6 -2.89 6.36 -0.30
N ILE A 7 -3.14 5.07 -0.13
CA ILE A 7 -2.27 4.02 -0.65
C ILE A 7 -2.20 4.10 -2.18
N ILE A 8 -3.36 4.22 -2.84
CA ILE A 8 -3.42 4.33 -4.30
C ILE A 8 -2.63 5.56 -4.77
N LYS A 9 -2.89 6.69 -4.15
CA LYS A 9 -2.28 7.96 -4.55
C LYS A 9 -0.77 7.91 -4.43
N GLU A 10 -0.26 7.48 -3.27
CA GLU A 10 1.18 7.47 -3.03
C GLU A 10 1.88 6.41 -3.88
N ARG A 11 1.25 5.25 -4.06
CA ARG A 11 1.80 4.21 -4.92
C ARG A 11 2.00 4.72 -6.35
N LYS A 12 0.97 5.38 -6.89
CA LYS A 12 1.05 5.92 -8.24
C LYS A 12 2.03 7.08 -8.34
N ARG A 13 2.12 7.90 -7.27
CA ARG A 13 3.05 9.01 -7.25
C ARG A 13 4.49 8.55 -7.44
N ILE A 14 4.86 7.44 -6.81
CA ILE A 14 6.23 6.93 -6.91
C ILE A 14 6.40 5.89 -8.02
N GLY A 15 5.33 5.64 -8.80
CA GLY A 15 5.42 4.82 -9.99
C GLY A 15 5.46 3.32 -9.75
N LEU A 16 4.90 2.83 -8.64
CA LEU A 16 4.88 1.40 -8.35
C LEU A 16 3.57 0.78 -8.80
N SER A 17 3.64 -0.47 -9.32
CA SER A 17 2.46 -1.30 -9.51
C SER A 17 2.03 -1.88 -8.16
N GLN A 18 0.82 -2.45 -8.11
CA GLN A 18 0.37 -3.16 -6.90
C GLN A 18 1.32 -4.30 -6.56
N GLU A 19 1.78 -5.02 -7.57
CA GLU A 19 2.71 -6.14 -7.37
C GLU A 19 4.05 -5.67 -6.81
N GLU A 20 4.56 -4.56 -7.34
CA GLU A 20 5.82 -4.00 -6.85
C GLU A 20 5.71 -3.53 -5.41
N LEU A 21 4.61 -2.88 -5.06
CA LEU A 21 4.38 -2.48 -3.68
C LEU A 21 4.27 -3.69 -2.77
N ALA A 22 3.56 -4.73 -3.22
CA ALA A 22 3.41 -5.96 -2.45
C ALA A 22 4.77 -6.60 -2.15
N GLU A 23 5.65 -6.63 -3.14
CA GLU A 23 7.01 -7.17 -2.95
C GLU A 23 7.76 -6.38 -1.88
N LYS A 24 7.68 -5.06 -1.93
CA LYS A 24 8.37 -4.21 -0.94
C LYS A 24 7.83 -4.39 0.46
N LEU A 25 6.55 -4.75 0.58
CA LEU A 25 5.90 -4.96 1.87
C LEU A 25 5.91 -6.42 2.31
N ASP A 26 6.44 -7.31 1.48
CA ASP A 26 6.48 -8.75 1.76
C ASP A 26 5.09 -9.33 1.98
N VAL A 27 4.16 -8.94 1.11
CA VAL A 27 2.79 -9.44 1.13
C VAL A 27 2.38 -9.83 -0.30
N SER A 28 1.22 -10.46 -0.45
CA SER A 28 0.70 -10.80 -1.77
C SER A 28 0.10 -9.57 -2.44
N ARG A 29 0.07 -9.59 -3.79
CA ARG A 29 -0.61 -8.53 -4.53
C ARG A 29 -2.09 -8.42 -4.13
N GLN A 30 -2.70 -9.57 -3.81
CA GLN A 30 -4.09 -9.59 -3.37
C GLN A 30 -4.30 -8.75 -2.12
N SER A 31 -3.34 -8.77 -1.19
CA SER A 31 -3.43 -7.94 0.02
C SER A 31 -3.48 -6.47 -0.34
N VAL A 32 -2.57 -6.02 -1.22
CA VAL A 32 -2.55 -4.63 -1.65
C VAL A 32 -3.87 -4.27 -2.35
N SER A 33 -4.36 -5.15 -3.21
CA SER A 33 -5.62 -4.94 -3.91
C SER A 33 -6.79 -4.76 -2.94
N LYS A 34 -6.85 -5.58 -1.90
CA LYS A 34 -7.90 -5.48 -0.88
C LYS A 34 -7.80 -4.18 -0.10
N TRP A 35 -6.59 -3.77 0.25
CA TRP A 35 -6.38 -2.49 0.94
C TRP A 35 -6.85 -1.32 0.08
N GLU A 36 -6.52 -1.34 -1.21
CA GLU A 36 -6.91 -0.27 -2.13
C GLU A 36 -8.41 -0.28 -2.43
N GLY A 37 -9.04 -1.44 -2.31
CA GLY A 37 -10.48 -1.58 -2.46
C GLY A 37 -11.25 -1.37 -1.16
N ALA A 38 -10.57 -0.99 -0.09
CA ALA A 38 -11.17 -0.78 1.23
C ALA A 38 -11.85 -2.04 1.78
N GLN A 39 -11.42 -3.21 1.34
CA GLN A 39 -11.95 -4.48 1.81
C GLN A 39 -11.24 -4.98 3.07
N SER A 40 -10.03 -4.50 3.30
CA SER A 40 -9.27 -4.82 4.51
C SER A 40 -8.32 -3.67 4.80
N ILE A 41 -7.71 -3.70 5.97
CA ILE A 41 -6.80 -2.67 6.43
C ILE A 41 -5.44 -3.32 6.68
N PRO A 42 -4.33 -2.70 6.22
CA PRO A 42 -3.01 -3.25 6.52
C PRO A 42 -2.72 -3.18 8.02
N ASP A 43 -1.92 -4.13 8.50
CA ASP A 43 -1.49 -4.12 9.89
C ASP A 43 -0.50 -2.97 10.12
N ILE A 44 -0.23 -2.69 11.41
CA ILE A 44 0.59 -1.54 11.78
C ILE A 44 2.00 -1.62 11.20
N LYS A 45 2.58 -2.82 11.12
CA LYS A 45 3.93 -2.99 10.56
C LYS A 45 3.96 -2.58 9.09
N ARG A 46 2.95 -2.94 8.33
CA ARG A 46 2.86 -2.57 6.91
C ARG A 46 2.57 -1.10 6.73
N ILE A 47 1.78 -0.51 7.61
CA ILE A 47 1.52 0.93 7.58
C ILE A 47 2.83 1.72 7.79
N ILE A 48 3.63 1.31 8.78
CA ILE A 48 4.91 1.95 9.05
C ILE A 48 5.84 1.79 7.85
N LYS A 49 5.90 0.59 7.28
CA LYS A 49 6.75 0.31 6.13
C LYS A 49 6.32 1.14 4.92
N MET A 50 5.01 1.28 4.71
CA MET A 50 4.50 2.13 3.64
C MET A 50 4.93 3.58 3.81
N GLY A 51 4.92 4.08 5.04
CA GLY A 51 5.41 5.43 5.32
C GLY A 51 6.85 5.61 4.88
N GLU A 52 7.70 4.61 5.12
CA GLU A 52 9.08 4.62 4.68
C GLU A 52 9.21 4.58 3.16
N ILE A 53 8.45 3.69 2.52
CA ILE A 53 8.49 3.52 1.06
C ILE A 53 8.00 4.78 0.36
N PHE A 54 6.93 5.37 0.85
CA PHE A 54 6.33 6.57 0.27
C PHE A 54 7.04 7.85 0.69
N ASP A 55 7.94 7.77 1.64
CA ASP A 55 8.71 8.91 2.16
C ASP A 55 7.78 10.02 2.69
N VAL A 56 6.85 9.62 3.53
CA VAL A 56 5.90 10.54 4.16
C VAL A 56 5.94 10.43 5.68
#